data_eb52937ffd79f5fe4c3f1ca291e510e4
#
_entry.id   eb52937ffd79f5fe4c3f1ca291e510e4
#
_cell.length_a   1.000
_cell.length_b   1.000
_cell.length_c   1.000
_cell.angle_alpha   90.00
_cell.angle_beta   90.00
_cell.angle_gamma   90.00
#
_symmetry.space_group_name_H-M   'P 1'
#
loop_
_entity.id
_entity.type
_entity.pdbx_description
1 polymer ?
#
loop_
_entity_poly.entity_id
_entity_poly.type
_entity_poly.pdbx_seq_one_letter_code
_entity_poly.pdbx_strand_id
1 'polypeptide(L)'
;MEIIMFIAYAVVGTLLALALAASATLTLQGNDQVVANMRKVEVPDSWLPRLAALKAAGAVGLVAGLWAAPLGVAAAIGVTLYFVGAVISHLRVKDFDLAPAAVLALIAVAALALRTAA
;
A
#
# COMPACT_ATOMS: atom_id res chain seq x y z
N MET A 1 -10.28 -23.96 -8.17
CA MET A 1 -10.33 -22.48 -8.31
C MET A 1 -9.79 -21.77 -7.08
N GLU A 2 -10.24 -22.17 -5.90
CA GLU A 2 -9.80 -21.51 -4.66
C GLU A 2 -8.28 -21.58 -4.43
N ILE A 3 -7.65 -22.73 -4.72
CA ILE A 3 -6.21 -22.85 -4.54
C ILE A 3 -5.44 -21.98 -5.51
N ILE A 4 -5.94 -21.81 -6.73
CA ILE A 4 -5.33 -20.92 -7.73
C ILE A 4 -5.44 -19.48 -7.26
N MET A 5 -6.61 -19.07 -6.75
CA MET A 5 -6.83 -17.73 -6.20
C MET A 5 -5.95 -17.46 -4.99
N PHE A 6 -5.78 -18.48 -4.13
CA PHE A 6 -4.89 -18.37 -2.96
C PHE A 6 -3.43 -18.18 -3.40
N ILE A 7 -2.95 -18.96 -4.37
CA ILE A 7 -1.58 -18.82 -4.89
C ILE A 7 -1.39 -17.44 -5.51
N ALA A 8 -2.37 -16.98 -6.29
CA ALA A 8 -2.32 -15.66 -6.89
C ALA A 8 -2.27 -14.56 -5.82
N TYR A 9 -3.08 -14.69 -4.75
CA TYR A 9 -3.01 -13.77 -3.62
C TYR A 9 -1.63 -13.83 -2.95
N ALA A 10 -1.09 -15.03 -2.72
CA ALA A 10 0.21 -15.19 -2.08
C ALA A 10 1.29 -14.45 -2.85
N VAL A 11 1.28 -14.53 -4.18
CA VAL A 11 2.24 -13.82 -5.03
C VAL A 11 2.01 -12.32 -4.99
N VAL A 12 0.80 -11.88 -5.30
CA VAL A 12 0.46 -10.45 -5.38
C VAL A 12 0.59 -9.78 -4.01
N GLY A 13 0.05 -10.41 -2.97
CA GLY A 13 0.09 -9.88 -1.61
C GLY A 13 1.49 -9.78 -1.06
N THR A 14 2.33 -10.79 -1.31
CA THR A 14 3.72 -10.78 -0.85
C THR A 14 4.53 -9.71 -1.57
N LEU A 15 4.39 -9.58 -2.90
CA LEU A 15 5.08 -8.54 -3.65
C LEU A 15 4.65 -7.15 -3.19
N LEU A 16 3.37 -6.95 -2.98
CA LEU A 16 2.84 -5.69 -2.46
C LEU A 16 3.38 -5.42 -1.04
N ALA A 17 3.41 -6.43 -0.17
CA ALA A 17 3.94 -6.31 1.18
C ALA A 17 5.42 -5.91 1.18
N LEU A 18 6.22 -6.51 0.29
CA LEU A 18 7.63 -6.16 0.15
C LEU A 18 7.81 -4.71 -0.31
N ALA A 19 7.00 -4.28 -1.27
CA ALA A 19 7.02 -2.90 -1.76
C ALA A 19 6.65 -1.92 -0.63
N LEU A 20 5.63 -2.24 0.16
CA LEU A 20 5.21 -1.41 1.29
C LEU A 20 6.28 -1.36 2.39
N ALA A 21 6.89 -2.50 2.71
CA ALA A 21 7.95 -2.56 3.72
C ALA A 21 9.16 -1.73 3.28
N ALA A 22 9.57 -1.84 2.03
CA ALA A 22 10.67 -1.03 1.48
C ALA A 22 10.33 0.45 1.53
N SER A 23 9.12 0.83 1.12
CA SER A 23 8.67 2.21 1.16
C SER A 23 8.59 2.75 2.59
N ALA A 24 8.09 1.96 3.54
CA ALA A 24 8.05 2.34 4.94
C ALA A 24 9.45 2.61 5.51
N THR A 25 10.41 1.74 5.17
CA THR A 25 11.79 1.89 5.59
C THR A 25 12.41 3.18 5.05
N LEU A 26 12.23 3.46 3.75
CA LEU A 26 12.73 4.69 3.15
C LEU A 26 12.10 5.92 3.80
N THR A 27 10.82 5.87 4.11
CA THR A 27 10.10 6.96 4.77
C THR A 27 10.67 7.21 6.16
N LEU A 28 10.90 6.15 6.97
CA LEU A 28 11.46 6.28 8.31
C LEU A 28 12.90 6.78 8.30
N GLN A 29 13.67 6.42 7.28
CA GLN A 29 15.04 6.89 7.11
C GLN A 29 15.14 8.34 6.64
N GLY A 30 14.00 8.96 6.29
CA GLY A 30 14.00 10.33 5.77
C GLY A 30 14.66 10.43 4.41
N ASN A 31 14.49 9.43 3.55
CA ASN A 31 15.03 9.44 2.20
C ASN A 31 14.66 10.74 1.48
N ASP A 32 15.64 11.42 0.88
CA ASP A 32 15.46 12.74 0.28
C ASP A 32 14.36 12.76 -0.78
N GLN A 33 14.28 11.72 -1.60
CA GLN A 33 13.26 11.62 -2.65
C GLN A 33 11.86 11.48 -2.06
N VAL A 34 11.72 10.67 -1.01
CA VAL A 34 10.44 10.47 -0.32
C VAL A 34 9.99 11.77 0.35
N VAL A 35 10.89 12.43 1.05
CA VAL A 35 10.58 13.71 1.72
C VAL A 35 10.17 14.76 0.71
N ALA A 36 10.91 14.87 -0.40
CA ALA A 36 10.61 15.83 -1.45
C ALA A 36 9.23 15.56 -2.06
N ASN A 37 8.89 14.29 -2.33
CA ASN A 37 7.59 13.92 -2.88
C ASN A 37 6.44 14.26 -1.91
N MET A 38 6.64 14.03 -0.61
CA MET A 38 5.63 14.34 0.41
C MET A 38 5.41 15.84 0.52
N ARG A 39 6.47 16.64 0.48
CA ARG A 39 6.36 18.10 0.49
C ARG A 39 5.65 18.62 -0.75
N LYS A 40 5.89 18.01 -1.90
CA LYS A 40 5.25 18.37 -3.16
C LYS A 40 3.73 18.24 -3.10
N VAL A 41 3.22 17.23 -2.40
CA VAL A 41 1.78 17.02 -2.20
C VAL A 41 1.27 17.63 -0.89
N GLU A 42 2.07 18.47 -0.26
CA GLU A 42 1.69 19.24 0.94
C GLU A 42 1.40 18.37 2.16
N VAL A 43 2.12 17.24 2.29
CA VAL A 43 2.06 16.39 3.48
C VAL A 43 3.11 16.89 4.48
N PRO A 44 2.70 17.25 5.72
CA PRO A 44 3.66 17.70 6.74
C PRO A 44 4.67 16.62 7.09
N ASP A 45 5.91 17.02 7.34
CA ASP A 45 6.98 16.08 7.72
C ASP A 45 6.63 15.29 8.98
N SER A 46 5.87 15.88 9.90
CA SER A 46 5.41 15.22 11.12
C SER A 46 4.52 14.00 10.87
N TRP A 47 3.96 13.87 9.67
CA TRP A 47 3.11 12.73 9.30
C TRP A 47 3.91 11.53 8.80
N LEU A 48 5.20 11.71 8.46
CA LEU A 48 6.01 10.64 7.88
C LEU A 48 6.04 9.37 8.72
N PRO A 49 6.26 9.43 10.06
CA PRO A 49 6.22 8.21 10.87
C PRO A 49 4.87 7.52 10.86
N ARG A 50 3.77 8.28 10.81
CA ARG A 50 2.41 7.72 10.74
C ARG A 50 2.17 7.02 9.42
N LEU A 51 2.61 7.63 8.32
CA LEU A 51 2.46 7.05 6.99
C LEU A 51 3.30 5.77 6.87
N ALA A 52 4.52 5.78 7.41
CA ALA A 52 5.37 4.59 7.45
C ALA A 52 4.73 3.47 8.28
N ALA A 53 4.14 3.81 9.43
CA ALA A 53 3.45 2.84 10.28
C ALA A 53 2.24 2.21 9.56
N LEU A 54 1.48 2.99 8.81
CA LEU A 54 0.34 2.48 8.03
C LEU A 54 0.81 1.52 6.94
N LYS A 55 1.90 1.85 6.24
CA LYS A 55 2.48 0.96 5.23
C LYS A 55 2.98 -0.34 5.85
N ALA A 56 3.68 -0.25 6.99
CA ALA A 56 4.17 -1.42 7.70
C ALA A 56 3.02 -2.31 8.18
N ALA A 57 1.97 -1.71 8.73
CA ALA A 57 0.78 -2.44 9.16
C ALA A 57 0.11 -3.14 7.99
N GLY A 58 0.03 -2.47 6.84
CA GLY A 58 -0.50 -3.06 5.61
C GLY A 58 0.33 -4.27 5.16
N ALA A 59 1.65 -4.14 5.19
CA ALA A 59 2.55 -5.23 4.82
C ALA A 59 2.37 -6.44 5.74
N VAL A 60 2.35 -6.23 7.04
CA VAL A 60 2.14 -7.30 8.03
C VAL A 60 0.78 -7.95 7.83
N GLY A 61 -0.26 -7.14 7.64
CA GLY A 61 -1.63 -7.66 7.45
C GLY A 61 -1.80 -8.47 6.17
N LEU A 62 -1.17 -8.05 5.08
CA LEU A 62 -1.19 -8.80 3.82
C LEU A 62 -0.52 -10.16 3.97
N VAL A 63 0.62 -10.23 4.65
CA VAL A 63 1.31 -11.49 4.92
C VAL A 63 0.49 -12.36 5.87
N ALA A 64 -0.05 -11.78 6.95
CA ALA A 64 -0.92 -12.49 7.88
C ALA A 64 -2.18 -13.03 7.19
N GLY A 65 -2.62 -12.39 6.12
CA GLY A 65 -3.74 -12.84 5.30
C GLY A 65 -3.53 -14.20 4.63
N LEU A 66 -2.29 -14.68 4.56
CA LEU A 66 -2.01 -16.04 4.08
C LEU A 66 -2.61 -17.10 5.00
N TRP A 67 -2.71 -16.79 6.30
CA TRP A 67 -3.23 -17.71 7.32
C TRP A 67 -4.62 -17.32 7.81
N ALA A 68 -4.96 -16.03 7.75
CA ALA A 68 -6.21 -15.51 8.28
C ALA A 68 -6.85 -14.55 7.25
N ALA A 69 -7.87 -15.03 6.54
CA ALA A 69 -8.55 -14.27 5.50
C ALA A 69 -8.99 -12.88 5.96
N PRO A 70 -9.64 -12.72 7.14
CA PRO A 70 -10.09 -11.40 7.56
C PRO A 70 -8.96 -10.38 7.68
N LEU A 71 -7.76 -10.80 8.11
CA LEU A 71 -6.61 -9.90 8.22
C LEU A 71 -6.11 -9.47 6.83
N GLY A 72 -6.07 -10.39 5.88
CA GLY A 72 -5.68 -10.06 4.50
C GLY A 72 -6.67 -9.12 3.83
N VAL A 73 -7.95 -9.36 4.02
CA VAL A 73 -9.02 -8.51 3.48
C VAL A 73 -8.95 -7.11 4.09
N ALA A 74 -8.85 -7.02 5.40
CA ALA A 74 -8.74 -5.74 6.10
C ALA A 74 -7.50 -4.96 5.65
N ALA A 75 -6.35 -5.64 5.55
CA ALA A 75 -5.12 -5.01 5.08
C ALA A 75 -5.25 -4.52 3.64
N ALA A 76 -5.81 -5.32 2.75
CA ALA A 76 -6.00 -4.93 1.35
C ALA A 76 -6.94 -3.71 1.22
N ILE A 77 -8.00 -3.65 2.02
CA ILE A 77 -8.88 -2.49 2.07
C ILE A 77 -8.10 -1.26 2.55
N GLY A 78 -7.36 -1.38 3.64
CA GLY A 78 -6.59 -0.28 4.20
C GLY A 78 -5.54 0.24 3.23
N VAL A 79 -4.81 -0.65 2.57
CA VAL A 79 -3.80 -0.28 1.56
C VAL A 79 -4.45 0.40 0.36
N THR A 80 -5.59 -0.10 -0.10
CA THR A 80 -6.34 0.53 -1.18
C THR A 80 -6.72 1.97 -0.82
N LEU A 81 -7.29 2.16 0.38
CA LEU A 81 -7.67 3.49 0.85
C LEU A 81 -6.47 4.42 0.98
N TYR A 82 -5.33 3.90 1.46
CA TYR A 82 -4.10 4.67 1.56
C TYR A 82 -3.67 5.23 0.19
N PHE A 83 -3.62 4.40 -0.82
CA PHE A 83 -3.16 4.82 -2.15
C PHE A 83 -4.21 5.61 -2.92
N VAL A 84 -5.50 5.37 -2.69
CA VAL A 84 -6.55 6.26 -3.20
C VAL A 84 -6.39 7.65 -2.59
N GLY A 85 -6.12 7.74 -1.29
CA GLY A 85 -5.81 9.01 -0.64
C GLY A 85 -4.56 9.67 -1.22
N ALA A 86 -3.53 8.89 -1.56
CA ALA A 86 -2.33 9.40 -2.21
C ALA A 86 -2.63 9.97 -3.59
N VAL A 87 -3.44 9.28 -4.40
CA VAL A 87 -3.86 9.78 -5.72
C VAL A 87 -4.62 11.10 -5.56
N ILE A 88 -5.56 11.17 -4.62
CA ILE A 88 -6.33 12.39 -4.36
C ILE A 88 -5.39 13.53 -3.95
N SER A 89 -4.39 13.26 -3.10
CA SER A 89 -3.42 14.26 -2.66
C SER A 89 -2.63 14.83 -3.83
N HIS A 90 -2.19 13.98 -4.77
CA HIS A 90 -1.53 14.43 -5.98
C HIS A 90 -2.45 15.30 -6.84
N LEU A 91 -3.68 14.86 -7.06
CA LEU A 91 -4.65 15.60 -7.87
C LEU A 91 -5.00 16.95 -7.26
N ARG A 92 -5.08 17.03 -5.93
CA ARG A 92 -5.43 18.27 -5.23
C ARG A 92 -4.43 19.39 -5.50
N VAL A 93 -3.16 19.05 -5.64
CA VAL A 93 -2.09 20.01 -5.94
C VAL A 93 -1.71 20.03 -7.43
N LYS A 94 -2.52 19.39 -8.27
CA LYS A 94 -2.31 19.28 -9.73
C LYS A 94 -0.97 18.65 -10.09
N ASP A 95 -0.51 17.72 -9.26
CA ASP A 95 0.67 16.92 -9.54
C ASP A 95 0.20 15.62 -10.21
N PHE A 96 0.46 15.49 -11.50
CA PHE A 96 0.02 14.34 -12.28
C PHE A 96 1.03 13.20 -12.32
N ASP A 97 2.12 13.29 -11.55
CA ASP A 97 3.06 12.19 -11.34
C ASP A 97 2.51 11.23 -10.28
N LEU A 98 1.32 10.69 -10.54
CA LEU A 98 0.56 9.87 -9.62
C LEU A 98 0.51 8.39 -10.03
N ALA A 99 1.16 8.04 -11.14
CA ALA A 99 1.12 6.68 -11.67
C ALA A 99 1.56 5.61 -10.65
N PRO A 100 2.65 5.80 -9.88
CA PRO A 100 3.02 4.82 -8.86
C PRO A 100 1.93 4.59 -7.82
N ALA A 101 1.28 5.65 -7.33
CA ALA A 101 0.19 5.52 -6.35
C ALA A 101 -1.02 4.82 -6.97
N ALA A 102 -1.39 5.18 -8.21
CA ALA A 102 -2.51 4.55 -8.90
C ALA A 102 -2.26 3.06 -9.15
N VAL A 103 -1.05 2.70 -9.57
CA VAL A 103 -0.68 1.30 -9.80
C VAL A 103 -0.77 0.50 -8.49
N LEU A 104 -0.24 1.04 -7.40
CA LEU A 104 -0.29 0.38 -6.10
C LEU A 104 -1.72 0.24 -5.59
N ALA A 105 -2.58 1.23 -5.84
CA ALA A 105 -4.00 1.13 -5.51
C ALA A 105 -4.67 -0.02 -6.29
N LEU A 106 -4.39 -0.15 -7.57
CA LEU A 106 -4.92 -1.22 -8.40
C LEU A 106 -4.43 -2.61 -7.95
N ILE A 107 -3.15 -2.72 -7.60
CA ILE A 107 -2.59 -3.97 -7.08
C ILE A 107 -3.26 -4.33 -5.75
N ALA A 108 -3.53 -3.36 -4.88
CA ALA A 108 -4.21 -3.59 -3.62
C ALA A 108 -5.66 -4.07 -3.84
N VAL A 109 -6.37 -3.50 -4.80
CA VAL A 109 -7.71 -3.97 -5.19
C VAL A 109 -7.65 -5.41 -5.70
N ALA A 110 -6.65 -5.73 -6.51
CA ALA A 110 -6.44 -7.10 -6.99
C ALA A 110 -6.19 -8.07 -5.83
N ALA A 111 -5.37 -7.69 -4.87
CA ALA A 111 -5.12 -8.51 -3.66
C ALA A 111 -6.41 -8.73 -2.87
N LEU A 112 -7.23 -7.70 -2.73
CA LEU A 112 -8.53 -7.78 -2.07
C LEU A 112 -9.44 -8.79 -2.78
N ALA A 113 -9.58 -8.66 -4.09
CA ALA A 113 -10.42 -9.55 -4.89
C ALA A 113 -9.94 -11.00 -4.81
N LEU A 114 -8.64 -11.22 -4.92
CA LEU A 114 -8.04 -12.55 -4.85
C LEU A 114 -8.26 -13.19 -3.48
N ARG A 115 -8.09 -12.44 -2.39
CA ARG A 115 -8.26 -13.01 -1.06
C ARG A 115 -9.73 -13.32 -0.74
N THR A 116 -10.66 -12.52 -1.22
CA THR A 116 -12.09 -12.80 -1.04
C THR A 116 -12.53 -13.99 -1.88
N ALA A 117 -11.89 -14.24 -3.02
CA ALA A 117 -12.18 -15.39 -3.88
C ALA A 117 -11.52 -16.69 -3.40
N ALA A 118 -10.56 -16.59 -2.52
CA ALA A 118 -9.79 -17.77 -2.06
C ALA A 118 -10.44 -18.53 -0.92
#